data_d00ede08ef1ccb4e848480713f822147
#
_entry.id   d00ede08ef1ccb4e848480713f822147
#
_cell.length_a   1.000
_cell.length_b   1.000
_cell.length_c   1.000
_cell.angle_alpha   90.00
_cell.angle_beta   90.00
_cell.angle_gamma   90.00
#
_symmetry.space_group_name_H-M   'P 1'
#
loop_
_entity.id
_entity.type
_entity.pdbx_description
1 polymer ?
#
loop_
_entity_poly.entity_id
_entity_poly.type
_entity_poly.pdbx_seq_one_letter_code
_entity_poly.pdbx_strand_id
1 'polypeptide(L)'
;VYDGARLRLRGEGEMGIHGGPNGDLYVVLHVEDDDVFDRDEQNLIYTASITFPQAALGTRIQIPSINDGETLDLDIPKGTQSGKVFTIRGKGLKYPGQNRMGDLLVQVEVKTPTKLSSKQEELLREFERLSEEQDKGFFGKVKKAMGMD
;
A
#
# COMPACT_ATOMS: atom_id res chain seq x y z
N VAL A 1 -16.60 -2.84 -19.34
CA VAL A 1 -16.26 -2.65 -19.09
C VAL A 1 -15.37 -2.80 -19.09
N TYR A 2 -14.69 -2.54 -19.64
CA TYR A 2 -13.90 -2.51 -19.33
C TYR A 2 -13.17 -1.75 -19.31
N ASP A 3 -12.87 -1.05 -19.45
CA ASP A 3 -12.41 -0.39 -18.99
C ASP A 3 -13.06 -0.02 -18.47
N GLY A 4 -13.85 -0.14 -18.45
CA GLY A 4 -14.51 -0.01 -17.89
C GLY A 4 -15.30 -0.69 -17.65
N ALA A 5 -15.76 -0.89 -17.58
CA ALA A 5 -16.61 -1.31 -17.12
C ALA A 5 -17.01 -1.40 -16.14
N ARG A 6 -17.59 -0.83 -15.59
CA ARG A 6 -17.85 -0.61 -14.56
C ARG A 6 -18.31 -0.99 -13.57
N LEU A 7 -18.29 -0.52 -13.13
CA LEU A 7 -18.72 -0.48 -12.19
C LEU A 7 -19.17 0.33 -11.56
N ARG A 8 -19.48 1.15 -11.46
CA ARG A 8 -19.67 2.00 -10.83
C ARG A 8 -19.52 2.16 -9.99
N LEU A 9 -19.10 2.91 -10.09
CA LEU A 9 -18.88 3.35 -9.28
C LEU A 9 -19.22 4.06 -8.76
N ARG A 10 -19.59 4.88 -8.58
CA ARG A 10 -19.75 5.77 -8.05
C ARG A 10 -19.80 6.25 -7.66
N GLY A 11 -20.04 6.64 -8.10
CA GLY A 11 -20.17 7.51 -7.73
C GLY A 11 -19.75 7.78 -7.78
N GLU A 12 -20.05 8.31 -7.97
CA GLU A 12 -19.92 8.85 -7.97
C GLU A 12 -19.76 8.80 -8.30
N GLY A 13 -19.89 9.01 -9.18
CA GLY A 13 -20.16 9.50 -9.18
C GLY A 13 -19.88 9.72 -9.58
N GLU A 14 -20.16 10.39 -10.08
CA GLU A 14 -20.31 10.96 -10.08
C GLU A 14 -20.44 11.01 -10.20
N MET A 15 -20.56 11.38 -10.85
CA MET A 15 -20.95 11.72 -10.73
C MET A 15 -21.03 11.52 -10.95
N GLY A 16 -21.23 11.70 -11.80
CA GLY A 16 -21.66 11.76 -11.77
C GLY A 16 -21.41 11.39 -12.29
N ILE A 17 -21.69 11.82 -12.58
CA ILE A 17 -21.78 11.76 -12.68
C ILE A 17 -21.85 11.63 -12.75
N HIS A 18 -22.24 12.02 -13.20
CA HIS A 18 -22.55 12.01 -12.84
C HIS A 18 -22.98 11.79 -12.41
N GLY A 19 -23.38 11.99 -12.62
CA GLY A 19 -23.99 11.95 -12.07
C GLY A 19 -24.53 11.45 -11.63
N GLY A 20 -25.07 11.73 -11.68
CA GLY A 20 -25.67 11.46 -11.11
C GLY A 20 -25.98 10.88 -10.50
N PRO A 21 -26.52 11.19 -10.61
CA PRO A 21 -26.75 10.88 -9.85
C PRO A 21 -26.52 10.23 -9.35
N ASN A 22 -26.56 10.35 -9.43
CA ASN A 22 -26.24 9.78 -8.91
C ASN A 22 -26.21 8.85 -8.70
N GLY A 23 -26.21 8.52 -8.95
CA GLY A 23 -26.13 7.82 -8.76
C GLY A 23 -25.73 6.80 -8.89
N ASP A 24 -26.06 6.87 -9.22
CA ASP A 24 -25.61 6.23 -9.16
C ASP A 24 -24.96 5.61 -9.55
N LEU A 25 -24.85 5.64 -10.11
CA LEU A 25 -24.30 5.49 -10.21
C LEU A 25 -23.76 4.71 -10.26
N TYR A 26 -23.59 4.58 -10.83
CA TYR A 26 -23.12 4.08 -10.62
C TYR A 26 -22.73 3.26 -10.55
N VAL A 27 -22.83 3.09 -11.08
CA VAL A 27 -22.41 2.60 -11.03
C VAL A 27 -21.83 1.87 -11.41
N VAL A 28 -21.50 1.78 -12.01
CA VAL A 28 -20.84 1.37 -12.20
C VAL A 28 -20.08 0.81 -12.37
N LEU A 29 -19.69 0.84 -13.05
CA LEU A 29 -18.75 0.52 -12.99
C LEU A 29 -17.94 0.81 -13.45
N HIS A 30 -17.54 1.49 -13.71
CA HIS A 30 -16.69 1.78 -13.99
C HIS A 30 -15.67 1.81 -13.50
N VAL A 31 -15.16 1.68 -14.01
CA VAL A 31 -14.15 1.87 -13.43
C VAL A 31 -13.16 2.47 -14.13
N GLU A 32 -13.37 3.19 -14.46
CA GLU A 32 -12.56 3.80 -14.85
C GLU A 32 -11.71 4.36 -14.14
N ASP A 33 -10.99 4.78 -14.22
CA ASP A 33 -10.01 5.56 -13.68
C ASP A 33 -10.34 5.91 -12.33
N ASP A 34 -10.40 4.95 -11.51
CA ASP A 34 -10.51 5.13 -10.12
C ASP A 34 -9.20 5.73 -9.63
N ASP A 35 -9.25 6.91 -9.01
CA ASP A 35 -8.06 7.55 -8.47
C ASP A 35 -7.42 6.73 -7.34
N VAL A 36 -8.17 5.82 -6.74
CA VAL A 36 -7.70 5.00 -5.62
C VAL A 36 -6.93 3.79 -6.11
N PHE A 37 -7.41 3.19 -7.19
CA PHE A 37 -6.83 1.96 -7.71
C PHE A 37 -6.33 2.13 -9.13
N ASP A 38 -5.17 1.56 -9.39
CA ASP A 38 -4.75 1.29 -10.77
C ASP A 38 -5.21 -0.11 -11.14
N ARG A 39 -5.15 -0.40 -12.42
CA ARG A 39 -5.67 -1.65 -12.93
C ARG A 39 -4.67 -2.32 -13.84
N ASP A 40 -4.53 -3.64 -13.69
CA ASP A 40 -3.74 -4.48 -14.58
C ASP A 40 -4.61 -5.69 -14.89
N GLU A 41 -5.33 -5.65 -16.02
CA GLU A 41 -6.34 -6.63 -16.41
C GLU A 41 -7.39 -6.74 -15.29
N GLN A 42 -7.52 -7.89 -14.65
CA GLN A 42 -8.47 -8.05 -13.56
C GLN A 42 -7.87 -7.82 -12.19
N ASN A 43 -6.59 -7.50 -12.14
CA ASN A 43 -5.96 -7.17 -10.88
C ASN A 43 -6.07 -5.67 -10.60
N LEU A 44 -6.25 -5.34 -9.34
CA LEU A 44 -6.25 -3.95 -8.90
C LEU A 44 -4.94 -3.68 -8.18
N ILE A 45 -4.45 -2.47 -8.29
CA ILE A 45 -3.22 -2.06 -7.64
C ILE A 45 -3.51 -0.85 -6.76
N TYR A 46 -3.18 -0.96 -5.49
CA TYR A 46 -3.35 0.13 -4.54
C TYR A 46 -1.99 0.47 -3.95
N THR A 47 -1.66 1.76 -3.93
CA THR A 47 -0.42 2.21 -3.30
C THR A 47 -0.74 2.70 -1.90
N ALA A 48 -0.17 2.03 -0.91
CA ALA A 48 -0.38 2.36 0.49
C ALA A 48 0.85 3.09 1.02
N SER A 49 0.64 4.30 1.53
CA SER A 49 1.72 5.06 2.14
C SER A 49 1.79 4.73 3.62
N ILE A 50 2.97 4.36 4.08
CA ILE A 50 3.21 4.12 5.50
C ILE A 50 4.41 4.95 5.94
N THR A 51 4.53 5.12 7.25
CA THR A 51 5.64 5.89 7.81
C THR A 51 6.86 4.98 7.97
N PHE A 52 8.01 5.63 8.11
CA PHE A 52 9.25 4.91 8.39
C PHE A 52 9.14 4.04 9.65
N PRO A 53 8.65 4.55 10.79
CA PRO A 53 8.51 3.68 11.97
C PRO A 53 7.56 2.51 11.76
N GLN A 54 6.47 2.73 11.02
CA GLN A 54 5.55 1.62 10.72
C GLN A 54 6.23 0.52 9.92
N ALA A 55 7.05 0.91 8.94
CA ALA A 55 7.76 -0.07 8.13
C ALA A 55 8.81 -0.82 8.97
N ALA A 56 9.50 -0.10 9.85
CA ALA A 56 10.58 -0.70 10.63
C ALA A 56 10.04 -1.60 11.73
N LEU A 57 8.98 -1.20 12.39
CA LEU A 57 8.46 -1.91 13.56
C LEU A 57 7.35 -2.89 13.21
N GLY A 58 6.77 -2.74 12.03
CA GLY A 58 5.59 -3.50 11.65
C GLY A 58 4.33 -2.82 12.13
N THR A 59 3.24 -3.06 11.43
CA THR A 59 1.97 -2.44 11.76
C THR A 59 0.85 -3.19 11.04
N ARG A 60 -0.37 -2.81 11.34
CA ARG A 60 -1.54 -3.26 10.58
C ARG A 60 -2.23 -2.03 10.04
N ILE A 61 -2.52 -2.03 8.75
CA ILE A 61 -3.21 -0.92 8.12
C ILE A 61 -4.53 -1.40 7.54
N GLN A 62 -5.44 -0.45 7.34
CA GLN A 62 -6.68 -0.72 6.66
C GLN A 62 -6.61 -0.10 5.28
N ILE A 63 -7.01 -0.85 4.28
CA ILE A 63 -6.99 -0.39 2.91
C ILE A 63 -8.41 -0.50 2.35
N PRO A 64 -8.73 0.33 1.36
CA PRO A 64 -10.07 0.27 0.77
C PRO A 64 -10.23 -0.97 -0.09
N SER A 65 -11.48 -1.43 -0.19
CA SER A 65 -11.86 -2.48 -1.12
C SER A 65 -12.58 -1.82 -2.30
N ILE A 66 -12.59 -2.51 -3.43
CA ILE A 66 -13.38 -2.07 -4.57
C ILE A 66 -14.87 -2.12 -4.23
N ASN A 67 -15.26 -2.93 -3.26
CA ASN A 67 -16.64 -3.02 -2.79
C ASN A 67 -16.92 -1.88 -1.83
N ASP A 68 -17.99 -1.14 -2.08
CA ASP A 68 -18.35 0.00 -1.25
C ASP A 68 -18.52 -0.39 0.21
N GLY A 69 -17.94 0.42 1.08
CA GLY A 69 -18.10 0.23 2.51
C GLY A 69 -17.24 -0.86 3.10
N GLU A 70 -16.53 -1.59 2.29
CA GLU A 70 -15.64 -2.64 2.78
C GLU A 70 -14.23 -2.10 2.96
N THR A 71 -13.59 -2.45 4.07
CA THR A 71 -12.16 -2.21 4.25
C THR A 71 -11.49 -3.54 4.51
N LEU A 72 -10.21 -3.60 4.15
CA LEU A 72 -9.42 -4.81 4.30
C LEU A 72 -8.25 -4.52 5.21
N ASP A 73 -7.97 -5.43 6.12
CA ASP A 73 -6.82 -5.31 7.01
C ASP A 73 -5.61 -5.94 6.34
N LEU A 74 -4.48 -5.27 6.46
CA LEU A 74 -3.23 -5.78 5.93
C LEU A 74 -2.15 -5.67 6.99
N ASP A 75 -1.51 -6.79 7.30
CA ASP A 75 -0.38 -6.80 8.22
C ASP A 75 0.90 -6.44 7.48
N ILE A 76 1.62 -5.47 8.01
CA ILE A 76 2.90 -5.04 7.47
C ILE A 76 3.97 -5.56 8.42
N PRO A 77 4.78 -6.54 7.99
CA PRO A 77 5.79 -7.10 8.90
C PRO A 77 6.93 -6.14 9.15
N LYS A 78 7.66 -6.40 10.22
CA LYS A 78 8.84 -5.62 10.57
C LYS A 78 9.85 -5.64 9.42
N GLY A 79 10.44 -4.50 9.16
CA GLY A 79 11.49 -4.41 8.14
C GLY A 79 10.98 -4.38 6.72
N THR A 80 9.71 -4.05 6.52
CA THR A 80 9.15 -3.96 5.17
C THR A 80 9.81 -2.81 4.43
N GLN A 81 10.31 -3.12 3.23
CA GLN A 81 10.98 -2.12 2.39
C GLN A 81 9.97 -1.41 1.49
N SER A 82 10.31 -0.17 1.15
CA SER A 82 9.49 0.59 0.20
C SER A 82 9.48 -0.14 -1.14
N GLY A 83 8.30 -0.25 -1.75
CA GLY A 83 8.13 -0.97 -3.00
C GLY A 83 7.66 -2.40 -2.84
N LYS A 84 7.61 -2.90 -1.62
CA LYS A 84 7.12 -4.26 -1.38
C LYS A 84 5.65 -4.36 -1.80
N VAL A 85 5.30 -5.45 -2.47
CA VAL A 85 3.94 -5.71 -2.93
C VAL A 85 3.35 -6.87 -2.15
N PHE A 86 2.16 -6.65 -1.59
CA PHE A 86 1.40 -7.68 -0.90
C PHE A 86 0.19 -8.02 -1.76
N THR A 87 -0.16 -9.29 -1.82
CA THR A 87 -1.28 -9.75 -2.63
C THR A 87 -2.45 -10.15 -1.73
N ILE A 88 -3.62 -9.56 -1.99
CA ILE A 88 -4.85 -9.99 -1.33
C ILE A 88 -5.68 -10.69 -2.39
N ARG A 89 -5.80 -12.00 -2.24
CA ARG A 89 -6.41 -12.83 -3.27
C ARG A 89 -7.91 -12.60 -3.35
N GLY A 90 -8.41 -12.56 -4.59
CA GLY A 90 -9.83 -12.49 -4.83
C GLY A 90 -10.46 -11.14 -4.61
N LYS A 91 -9.66 -10.09 -4.43
CA LYS A 91 -10.18 -8.75 -4.16
C LYS A 91 -9.98 -7.81 -5.34
N GLY A 92 -9.68 -8.35 -6.49
CA GLY A 92 -9.62 -7.58 -7.74
C GLY A 92 -10.96 -7.58 -8.44
N LEU A 93 -10.91 -7.49 -9.77
CA LEU A 93 -12.09 -7.43 -10.60
C LEU A 93 -12.50 -8.82 -11.04
N LYS A 94 -13.78 -8.96 -11.33
CA LYS A 94 -14.31 -10.23 -11.81
C LYS A 94 -13.87 -10.48 -13.24
N TYR A 95 -13.50 -11.73 -13.54
CA TYR A 95 -13.21 -12.14 -14.92
C TYR A 95 -14.54 -12.23 -15.70
N PRO A 96 -14.59 -11.70 -16.92
CA PRO A 96 -15.83 -11.72 -17.68
C PRO A 96 -16.35 -13.14 -17.88
N GLY A 97 -17.62 -13.34 -17.59
CA GLY A 97 -18.28 -14.61 -17.78
C GLY A 97 -17.85 -15.73 -16.87
N GLN A 98 -17.11 -15.41 -15.80
CA GLN A 98 -16.61 -16.42 -14.87
C GLN A 98 -16.92 -16.00 -13.45
N ASN A 99 -16.86 -16.96 -12.53
CA ASN A 99 -16.97 -16.67 -11.10
C ASN A 99 -15.62 -16.45 -10.46
N ARG A 100 -14.64 -16.11 -11.26
CA ARG A 100 -13.28 -15.92 -10.83
C ARG A 100 -12.99 -14.43 -10.67
N MET A 101 -12.27 -14.09 -9.62
CA MET A 101 -11.88 -12.72 -9.34
C MET A 101 -10.37 -12.59 -9.49
N GLY A 102 -9.93 -11.41 -9.92
CA GLY A 102 -8.52 -11.08 -9.86
C GLY A 102 -8.10 -10.76 -8.44
N ASP A 103 -6.89 -10.28 -8.29
CA ASP A 103 -6.30 -10.01 -6.98
C ASP A 103 -6.14 -8.51 -6.77
N LEU A 104 -6.03 -8.12 -5.50
CA LEU A 104 -5.66 -6.78 -5.13
C LEU A 104 -4.19 -6.78 -4.73
N LEU A 105 -3.39 -6.03 -5.45
CA LEU A 105 -1.97 -5.89 -5.19
C LEU A 105 -1.76 -4.59 -4.43
N VAL A 106 -1.18 -4.67 -3.24
CA VAL A 106 -0.93 -3.50 -2.41
C VAL A 106 0.56 -3.22 -2.42
N GLN A 107 0.94 -2.13 -3.07
CA GLN A 107 2.33 -1.72 -3.10
C GLN A 107 2.55 -0.71 -1.98
N VAL A 108 3.52 -1.00 -1.14
CA VAL A 108 3.82 -0.16 0.03
C VAL A 108 4.84 0.89 -0.36
N GLU A 109 4.57 2.13 0.02
CA GLU A 109 5.49 3.23 -0.17
C GLU A 109 5.82 3.81 1.20
N VAL A 110 7.11 3.81 1.55
CA VAL A 110 7.56 4.31 2.84
C VAL A 110 7.90 5.78 2.70
N LYS A 111 7.24 6.62 3.50
CA LYS A 111 7.42 8.06 3.42
C LYS A 111 8.42 8.52 4.47
N THR A 112 9.36 9.34 4.05
CA THR A 112 10.31 9.98 4.95
C THR A 112 9.63 11.20 5.56
N PRO A 113 9.65 11.35 6.89
CA PRO A 113 9.05 12.54 7.50
C PRO A 113 9.84 13.79 7.12
N THR A 114 9.10 14.86 6.83
CA THR A 114 9.73 16.12 6.41
C THR A 114 9.64 17.21 7.45
N LYS A 115 8.75 17.07 8.44
CA LYS A 115 8.60 18.05 9.49
C LYS A 115 8.83 17.35 10.82
N LEU A 116 9.95 17.66 11.44
CA LEU A 116 10.36 17.00 12.68
C LEU A 116 10.41 18.02 13.79
N SER A 117 9.89 17.64 14.97
CA SER A 117 10.10 18.42 16.16
C SER A 117 11.56 18.24 16.61
N SER A 118 12.01 19.12 17.53
CA SER A 118 13.35 18.97 18.09
C SER A 118 13.56 17.62 18.74
N LYS A 119 12.52 17.16 19.43
CA LYS A 119 12.60 15.86 20.09
C LYS A 119 12.68 14.72 19.09
N GLN A 120 11.92 14.82 18.00
CA GLN A 120 11.99 13.80 16.96
C GLN A 120 13.35 13.75 16.31
N GLU A 121 13.96 14.91 16.06
CA GLU A 121 15.32 14.95 15.51
C GLU A 121 16.30 14.28 16.46
N GLU A 122 16.18 14.59 17.74
CA GLU A 122 17.04 13.99 18.76
C GLU A 122 16.92 12.47 18.76
N LEU A 123 15.69 11.97 18.69
CA LEU A 123 15.44 10.53 18.70
C LEU A 123 16.01 9.86 17.45
N LEU A 124 15.92 10.53 16.32
CA LEU A 124 16.46 9.97 15.08
C LEU A 124 17.98 9.95 15.10
N ARG A 125 18.61 10.99 15.69
CA ARG A 125 20.06 10.99 15.84
C ARG A 125 20.53 9.87 16.76
N GLU A 126 19.77 9.62 17.81
CA GLU A 126 20.07 8.51 18.70
C GLU A 126 19.92 7.18 17.99
N PHE A 127 18.87 7.04 17.18
CA PHE A 127 18.70 5.84 16.39
C PHE A 127 19.87 5.63 15.43
N GLU A 128 20.29 6.70 14.77
CA GLU A 128 21.42 6.65 13.84
C GLU A 128 22.69 6.21 14.55
N ARG A 129 22.94 6.75 15.74
CA ARG A 129 24.11 6.39 16.53
C ARG A 129 24.11 4.90 16.88
N LEU A 130 22.92 4.38 17.28
CA LEU A 130 22.79 2.97 17.61
C LEU A 130 23.00 2.09 16.38
N SER A 131 22.53 2.54 15.23
CA SER A 131 22.72 1.79 13.99
C SER A 131 24.21 1.71 13.61
N GLU A 132 24.93 2.81 13.80
CA GLU A 132 26.37 2.82 13.53
C GLU A 132 27.12 1.87 14.45
N GLU A 133 26.71 1.79 15.72
CA GLU A 133 27.31 0.85 16.65
C GLU A 133 27.06 -0.59 16.22
N GLN A 134 25.86 -0.89 15.75
CA GLN A 134 25.54 -2.22 15.26
C GLN A 134 26.39 -2.58 14.05
N ASP A 135 26.55 -1.63 13.12
CA ASP A 135 27.36 -1.85 11.94
C ASP A 135 28.82 -2.11 12.30
N LYS A 136 29.36 -1.32 13.23
CA LYS A 136 30.71 -1.53 13.70
C LYS A 136 30.89 -2.91 14.33
N GLY A 137 29.93 -3.33 15.13
CA GLY A 137 29.95 -4.65 15.73
C GLY A 137 29.94 -5.75 14.69
N PHE A 138 29.09 -5.58 13.67
CA PHE A 138 28.99 -6.55 12.59
C PHE A 138 30.30 -6.64 11.81
N PHE A 139 30.88 -5.50 11.42
CA PHE A 139 32.14 -5.50 10.69
C PHE A 139 33.26 -6.05 11.53
N GLY A 140 33.27 -5.79 12.81
CA GLY A 140 34.26 -6.37 13.72
C GLY A 140 34.20 -7.91 13.71
N LYS A 141 32.99 -8.43 13.74
CA LYS A 141 32.80 -9.88 13.71
C LYS A 141 33.25 -10.47 12.38
N VAL A 142 32.94 -9.80 11.28
CA VAL A 142 33.35 -10.26 9.96
C VAL A 142 34.86 -10.27 9.85
N LYS A 143 35.53 -9.21 10.32
CA LYS A 143 36.97 -9.15 10.30
C LYS A 143 37.59 -10.32 11.07
N LYS A 144 37.06 -10.60 12.25
CA LYS A 144 37.56 -11.70 13.07
C LYS A 144 37.40 -13.03 12.36
N ALA A 145 36.22 -13.25 11.78
CA ALA A 145 35.94 -14.51 11.08
C ALA A 145 36.86 -14.69 9.88
N MET A 146 37.30 -13.60 9.27
CA MET A 146 38.19 -13.64 8.11
C MET A 146 39.67 -13.61 8.50
N GLY A 147 39.99 -13.64 9.80
CA GLY A 147 41.36 -13.60 10.26
C GLY A 147 42.03 -12.25 10.13
N MET A 148 41.26 -11.19 10.03
CA MET A 148 41.77 -9.83 9.94
C MET A 148 41.67 -9.14 11.29
N ASP A 149 42.63 -8.29 11.58
CA ASP A 149 42.61 -7.53 12.85
C ASP A 149 42.11 -6.13 12.65
#